data_f3c058336e822baab43fe5edbab6e087
#
_entry.id   f3c058336e822baab43fe5edbab6e087
#
_cell.length_a   1.000
_cell.length_b   1.000
_cell.length_c   1.000
_cell.angle_alpha   90.00
_cell.angle_beta   90.00
_cell.angle_gamma   90.00
#
_symmetry.space_group_name_H-M   'P 1'
#
loop_
_entity.id
_entity.type
_entity.pdbx_description
1 polymer ?
#
loop_
_entity_poly.entity_id
_entity_poly.type
_entity_poly.pdbx_seq_one_letter_code
_entity_poly.pdbx_strand_id
1 'polypeptide(L)'
;MMNIVITGASKGMGKAMAEKFAAAKNKIFICSRNKRELAETAEELNKNFGNNVKYFSADLSIKSDIQKFADWILEQGIQPDILINNAGQFIPGSIYNEEEGTLEKMMNINLFSAYHLTRALIPSMIEKRNGHIINICSIAALKAYSNGGSYSISKYALMGFSKNLREEMKPFNIKVTAVYPGAVYTASWEGADIPPSQIMEVDDIAEMVYAASLLSAQACVEDIVIRPLLGDLP
;
A
#
# COMPACT_ATOMS: atom_id res chain seq x y z
N MET A 1 10.65 8.00 -16.87
CA MET A 1 9.33 7.34 -16.74
C MET A 1 9.55 6.07 -15.96
N MET A 2 8.93 5.94 -14.79
CA MET A 2 9.08 4.79 -13.89
C MET A 2 7.90 3.82 -14.05
N ASN A 3 8.12 2.55 -13.69
CA ASN A 3 7.09 1.52 -13.60
C ASN A 3 6.65 1.39 -12.14
N ILE A 4 5.41 1.77 -11.82
CA ILE A 4 4.87 1.82 -10.47
C ILE A 4 3.80 0.74 -10.31
N VAL A 5 3.95 -0.13 -9.33
CA VAL A 5 2.97 -1.15 -8.98
C VAL A 5 2.27 -0.73 -7.69
N ILE A 6 0.92 -0.66 -7.69
CA ILE A 6 0.13 -0.23 -6.53
C ILE A 6 -0.99 -1.23 -6.27
N THR A 7 -1.02 -1.78 -5.07
CA THR A 7 -2.09 -2.69 -4.63
C THR A 7 -3.21 -1.94 -3.91
N GLY A 8 -4.45 -2.45 -3.98
CA GLY A 8 -5.61 -1.81 -3.34
C GLY A 8 -5.95 -0.44 -3.94
N ALA A 9 -5.85 -0.29 -5.27
CA ALA A 9 -5.88 1.01 -5.95
C ALA A 9 -7.19 1.35 -6.66
N SER A 10 -8.31 0.66 -6.35
CA SER A 10 -9.62 1.03 -6.92
C SER A 10 -10.26 2.26 -6.27
N LYS A 11 -9.83 2.63 -5.07
CA LYS A 11 -10.34 3.78 -4.30
C LYS A 11 -9.36 4.20 -3.20
N GLY A 12 -9.72 5.26 -2.46
CA GLY A 12 -8.99 5.72 -1.27
C GLY A 12 -7.52 6.05 -1.57
N MET A 13 -6.64 5.81 -0.59
CA MET A 13 -5.21 6.12 -0.68
C MET A 13 -4.53 5.51 -1.90
N GLY A 14 -4.89 4.26 -2.25
CA GLY A 14 -4.30 3.59 -3.42
C GLY A 14 -4.63 4.28 -4.73
N LYS A 15 -5.89 4.74 -4.91
CA LYS A 15 -6.29 5.53 -6.08
C LYS A 15 -5.59 6.90 -6.10
N ALA A 16 -5.54 7.61 -4.98
CA ALA A 16 -4.86 8.90 -4.87
C ALA A 16 -3.36 8.80 -5.22
N MET A 17 -2.67 7.77 -4.70
CA MET A 17 -1.29 7.50 -5.10
C MET A 17 -1.17 7.18 -6.60
N ALA A 18 -2.06 6.35 -7.16
CA ALA A 18 -2.04 6.04 -8.59
C ALA A 18 -2.24 7.29 -9.45
N GLU A 19 -3.14 8.18 -9.06
CA GLU A 19 -3.39 9.47 -9.70
C GLU A 19 -2.15 10.36 -9.66
N LYS A 20 -1.53 10.51 -8.49
CA LYS A 20 -0.34 11.33 -8.31
C LYS A 20 0.82 10.87 -9.21
N PHE A 21 1.09 9.58 -9.26
CA PHE A 21 2.13 9.03 -10.12
C PHE A 21 1.76 9.06 -11.61
N ALA A 22 0.48 8.90 -11.97
CA ALA A 22 0.01 9.00 -13.36
C ALA A 22 0.12 10.44 -13.90
N ALA A 23 -0.23 11.44 -13.08
CA ALA A 23 -0.04 12.87 -13.40
C ALA A 23 1.43 13.21 -13.70
N ALA A 24 2.37 12.55 -13.03
CA ALA A 24 3.81 12.65 -13.28
C ALA A 24 4.28 11.80 -14.48
N LYS A 25 3.36 11.31 -15.33
CA LYS A 25 3.63 10.57 -16.58
C LYS A 25 4.38 9.24 -16.40
N ASN A 26 4.19 8.57 -15.28
CA ASN A 26 4.72 7.24 -15.03
C ASN A 26 3.77 6.15 -15.58
N LYS A 27 4.29 4.93 -15.75
CA LYS A 27 3.49 3.73 -16.07
C LYS A 27 2.99 3.12 -14.76
N ILE A 28 1.68 2.94 -14.64
CA ILE A 28 1.03 2.50 -13.41
C ILE A 28 0.37 1.14 -13.62
N PHE A 29 0.63 0.21 -12.72
CA PHE A 29 0.06 -1.13 -12.69
C PHE A 29 -0.73 -1.28 -11.39
N ILE A 30 -2.05 -1.28 -11.49
CA ILE A 30 -2.94 -1.30 -10.34
C ILE A 30 -3.65 -2.63 -10.17
N CYS A 31 -3.91 -2.98 -8.90
CA CYS A 31 -4.62 -4.21 -8.55
C CYS A 31 -5.65 -3.95 -7.44
N SER A 32 -6.79 -4.60 -7.54
CA SER A 32 -7.82 -4.68 -6.49
C SER A 32 -8.77 -5.84 -6.77
N ARG A 33 -9.59 -6.22 -5.79
CA ARG A 33 -10.56 -7.33 -5.90
C ARG A 33 -11.74 -6.99 -6.81
N ASN A 34 -12.30 -5.79 -6.67
CA ASN A 34 -13.46 -5.37 -7.43
C ASN A 34 -13.04 -4.95 -8.84
N LYS A 35 -13.25 -5.86 -9.80
CA LYS A 35 -12.87 -5.66 -11.20
C LYS A 35 -13.53 -4.43 -11.82
N ARG A 36 -14.81 -4.17 -11.49
CA ARG A 36 -15.57 -3.06 -12.06
C ARG A 36 -15.02 -1.72 -11.58
N GLU A 37 -14.92 -1.50 -10.26
CA GLU A 37 -14.37 -0.28 -9.69
C GLU A 37 -12.92 -0.03 -10.15
N LEU A 38 -12.13 -1.10 -10.27
CA LEU A 38 -10.75 -1.02 -10.72
C LEU A 38 -10.65 -0.59 -12.19
N ALA A 39 -11.52 -1.12 -13.05
CA ALA A 39 -11.59 -0.73 -14.46
C ALA A 39 -12.02 0.74 -14.61
N GLU A 40 -13.05 1.17 -13.89
CA GLU A 40 -13.53 2.56 -13.86
C GLU A 40 -12.40 3.51 -13.43
N THR A 41 -11.64 3.14 -12.39
CA THR A 41 -10.47 3.92 -11.95
C THR A 41 -9.39 3.99 -13.02
N ALA A 42 -9.05 2.87 -13.65
CA ALA A 42 -8.03 2.85 -14.70
C ALA A 42 -8.44 3.69 -15.92
N GLU A 43 -9.71 3.64 -16.33
CA GLU A 43 -10.25 4.44 -17.43
C GLU A 43 -10.23 5.93 -17.11
N GLU A 44 -10.63 6.33 -15.90
CA GLU A 44 -10.59 7.71 -15.43
C GLU A 44 -9.15 8.26 -15.46
N LEU A 45 -8.19 7.51 -14.88
CA LEU A 45 -6.79 7.93 -14.85
C LEU A 45 -6.18 8.00 -16.26
N ASN A 46 -6.51 7.06 -17.14
CA ASN A 46 -6.06 7.07 -18.52
C ASN A 46 -6.63 8.26 -19.30
N LYS A 47 -7.89 8.59 -19.08
CA LYS A 47 -8.54 9.77 -19.70
C LYS A 47 -7.86 11.07 -19.26
N ASN A 48 -7.51 11.19 -17.98
CA ASN A 48 -6.98 12.43 -17.42
C ASN A 48 -5.47 12.60 -17.68
N PHE A 49 -4.69 11.51 -17.69
CA PHE A 49 -3.22 11.57 -17.67
C PHE A 49 -2.52 10.87 -18.84
N GLY A 50 -3.29 10.23 -19.74
CA GLY A 50 -2.76 9.46 -20.87
C GLY A 50 -2.71 7.96 -20.56
N ASN A 51 -2.68 7.12 -21.60
CA ASN A 51 -2.89 5.67 -21.54
C ASN A 51 -1.72 4.88 -20.89
N ASN A 52 -1.36 5.25 -19.68
CA ASN A 52 -0.23 4.67 -18.93
C ASN A 52 -0.66 3.81 -17.73
N VAL A 53 -1.97 3.65 -17.48
CA VAL A 53 -2.50 2.86 -16.37
C VAL A 53 -3.04 1.54 -16.89
N LYS A 54 -2.47 0.43 -16.40
CA LYS A 54 -2.95 -0.93 -16.63
C LYS A 54 -3.46 -1.52 -15.33
N TYR A 55 -4.42 -2.43 -15.40
CA TYR A 55 -5.02 -3.03 -14.22
C TYR A 55 -5.15 -4.54 -14.33
N PHE A 56 -5.13 -5.20 -13.18
CA PHE A 56 -5.37 -6.63 -13.04
C PHE A 56 -6.21 -6.89 -11.78
N SER A 57 -7.34 -7.58 -11.93
CA SER A 57 -8.19 -7.90 -10.78
C SER A 57 -7.70 -9.17 -10.08
N ALA A 58 -7.37 -9.04 -8.78
CA ALA A 58 -6.95 -10.16 -7.94
C ALA A 58 -7.39 -9.95 -6.49
N ASP A 59 -7.69 -11.04 -5.79
CA ASP A 59 -7.84 -11.05 -4.33
C ASP A 59 -6.50 -11.35 -3.68
N LEU A 60 -5.87 -10.30 -3.15
CA LEU A 60 -4.55 -10.42 -2.53
C LEU A 60 -4.57 -11.09 -1.13
N SER A 61 -5.73 -11.54 -0.63
CA SER A 61 -5.79 -12.47 0.50
C SER A 61 -5.51 -13.91 0.07
N ILE A 62 -5.46 -14.17 -1.26
CA ILE A 62 -5.27 -15.51 -1.86
C ILE A 62 -3.90 -15.57 -2.54
N LYS A 63 -3.02 -16.43 -2.04
CA LYS A 63 -1.63 -16.55 -2.53
C LYS A 63 -1.53 -16.82 -4.03
N SER A 64 -2.42 -17.67 -4.59
CA SER A 64 -2.41 -17.94 -6.04
C SER A 64 -2.76 -16.72 -6.89
N ASP A 65 -3.61 -15.83 -6.40
CA ASP A 65 -3.98 -14.61 -7.12
C ASP A 65 -2.87 -13.55 -7.04
N ILE A 66 -2.13 -13.51 -5.91
CA ILE A 66 -0.92 -12.70 -5.78
C ILE A 66 0.10 -13.14 -6.85
N GLN A 67 0.31 -14.46 -7.01
CA GLN A 67 1.24 -14.98 -8.01
C GLN A 67 0.79 -14.61 -9.43
N LYS A 68 -0.49 -14.80 -9.78
CA LYS A 68 -1.03 -14.40 -11.09
C LYS A 68 -0.82 -12.91 -11.38
N PHE A 69 -1.00 -12.05 -10.37
CA PHE A 69 -0.76 -10.61 -10.53
C PHE A 69 0.73 -10.32 -10.76
N ALA A 70 1.63 -10.95 -10.02
CA ALA A 70 3.07 -10.80 -10.20
C ALA A 70 3.50 -11.30 -11.60
N ASP A 71 3.04 -12.48 -12.02
CA ASP A 71 3.33 -13.05 -13.33
C ASP A 71 2.85 -12.12 -14.44
N TRP A 72 1.63 -11.60 -14.33
CA TRP A 72 1.08 -10.64 -15.29
C TRP A 72 1.94 -9.37 -15.42
N ILE A 73 2.52 -8.85 -14.33
CA ILE A 73 3.45 -7.71 -14.37
C ILE A 73 4.72 -8.08 -15.13
N LEU A 74 5.32 -9.23 -14.81
CA LEU A 74 6.57 -9.68 -15.41
C LEU A 74 6.39 -10.03 -16.90
N GLU A 75 5.25 -10.60 -17.30
CA GLU A 75 4.89 -10.87 -18.70
C GLU A 75 4.76 -9.61 -19.55
N GLN A 76 4.52 -8.43 -18.94
CA GLN A 76 4.58 -7.15 -19.65
C GLN A 76 6.02 -6.71 -19.98
N GLY A 77 7.04 -7.50 -19.62
CA GLY A 77 8.44 -7.11 -19.73
C GLY A 77 8.83 -5.99 -18.75
N ILE A 78 8.11 -5.88 -17.62
CA ILE A 78 8.27 -4.79 -16.67
C ILE A 78 9.12 -5.23 -15.48
N GLN A 79 10.14 -4.43 -15.21
CA GLN A 79 10.83 -4.44 -13.91
C GLN A 79 10.30 -3.25 -13.09
N PRO A 80 9.60 -3.46 -11.97
CA PRO A 80 9.08 -2.36 -11.17
C PRO A 80 10.21 -1.44 -10.67
N ASP A 81 9.98 -0.14 -10.73
CA ASP A 81 10.81 0.88 -10.07
C ASP A 81 10.31 1.13 -8.66
N ILE A 82 8.99 1.12 -8.48
CA ILE A 82 8.35 1.31 -7.17
C ILE A 82 7.26 0.25 -7.01
N LEU A 83 7.25 -0.42 -5.85
CA LEU A 83 6.17 -1.29 -5.39
C LEU A 83 5.52 -0.66 -4.17
N ILE A 84 4.22 -0.33 -4.26
CA ILE A 84 3.43 0.20 -3.16
C ILE A 84 2.46 -0.88 -2.67
N ASN A 85 2.78 -1.50 -1.56
CA ASN A 85 1.93 -2.44 -0.85
C ASN A 85 0.92 -1.64 -0.01
N ASN A 86 -0.22 -1.30 -0.64
CA ASN A 86 -1.28 -0.53 -0.01
C ASN A 86 -2.53 -1.36 0.29
N ALA A 87 -2.70 -2.52 -0.35
CA ALA A 87 -3.84 -3.40 -0.06
C ALA A 87 -3.90 -3.73 1.43
N GLY A 88 -5.07 -3.53 2.02
CA GLY A 88 -5.31 -3.79 3.43
C GLY A 88 -6.79 -3.68 3.78
N GLN A 89 -7.13 -4.19 4.96
CA GLN A 89 -8.48 -4.13 5.51
C GLN A 89 -8.39 -3.83 7.00
N PHE A 90 -9.35 -3.07 7.49
CA PHE A 90 -9.57 -2.83 8.91
C PHE A 90 -10.87 -3.52 9.33
N ILE A 91 -10.80 -4.37 10.33
CA ILE A 91 -11.94 -4.92 11.05
C ILE A 91 -11.71 -4.59 12.51
N PRO A 92 -12.53 -3.73 13.12
CA PRO A 92 -12.42 -3.43 14.55
C PRO A 92 -12.82 -4.65 15.37
N GLY A 93 -12.14 -4.89 16.48
CA GLY A 93 -12.47 -5.97 17.39
C GLY A 93 -11.46 -6.07 18.52
N SER A 94 -11.89 -6.65 19.64
CA SER A 94 -11.03 -6.96 20.78
C SER A 94 -10.64 -8.42 20.74
N ILE A 95 -9.37 -8.74 21.00
CA ILE A 95 -8.81 -10.10 20.94
C ILE A 95 -9.68 -11.13 21.66
N TYR A 96 -10.30 -10.75 22.78
CA TYR A 96 -11.07 -11.69 23.62
C TYR A 96 -12.45 -12.02 23.06
N ASN A 97 -12.98 -11.29 22.09
CA ASN A 97 -14.36 -11.47 21.58
C ASN A 97 -14.52 -11.23 20.06
N GLU A 98 -13.44 -11.05 19.32
CA GLU A 98 -13.52 -11.01 17.85
C GLU A 98 -13.89 -12.39 17.28
N GLU A 99 -14.48 -12.42 16.09
CA GLU A 99 -14.89 -13.66 15.43
C GLU A 99 -13.68 -14.57 15.13
N GLU A 100 -13.89 -15.89 15.24
CA GLU A 100 -12.89 -16.89 14.86
C GLU A 100 -12.43 -16.68 13.41
N GLY A 101 -11.12 -16.78 13.17
CA GLY A 101 -10.51 -16.57 11.86
C GLY A 101 -10.29 -15.11 11.47
N THR A 102 -10.59 -14.12 12.34
CA THR A 102 -10.36 -12.71 12.07
C THR A 102 -8.87 -12.40 11.96
N LEU A 103 -8.04 -13.00 12.82
CA LEU A 103 -6.58 -12.82 12.75
C LEU A 103 -6.04 -13.32 11.41
N GLU A 104 -6.42 -14.49 10.96
CA GLU A 104 -5.99 -15.07 9.69
C GLU A 104 -6.41 -14.20 8.51
N LYS A 105 -7.65 -13.69 8.52
CA LYS A 105 -8.13 -12.74 7.50
C LYS A 105 -7.27 -11.48 7.46
N MET A 106 -6.98 -10.89 8.63
CA MET A 106 -6.15 -9.68 8.72
C MET A 106 -4.70 -9.94 8.30
N MET A 107 -4.11 -11.05 8.73
CA MET A 107 -2.75 -11.44 8.35
C MET A 107 -2.65 -11.69 6.84
N ASN A 108 -3.61 -12.38 6.24
CA ASN A 108 -3.62 -12.67 4.81
C ASN A 108 -3.61 -11.38 3.97
N ILE A 109 -4.48 -10.43 4.28
CA ILE A 109 -4.59 -9.22 3.47
C ILE A 109 -3.57 -8.13 3.85
N ASN A 110 -3.26 -7.95 5.14
CA ASN A 110 -2.41 -6.83 5.58
C ASN A 110 -0.91 -7.15 5.58
N LEU A 111 -0.54 -8.45 5.72
CA LEU A 111 0.86 -8.88 5.73
C LEU A 111 1.21 -9.78 4.55
N PHE A 112 0.53 -10.92 4.41
CA PHE A 112 0.95 -11.94 3.43
C PHE A 112 0.78 -11.46 1.99
N SER A 113 -0.17 -10.57 1.72
CA SER A 113 -0.27 -9.89 0.42
C SER A 113 1.02 -9.16 0.07
N ALA A 114 1.51 -8.29 0.96
CA ALA A 114 2.74 -7.53 0.78
C ALA A 114 3.97 -8.44 0.72
N TYR A 115 4.06 -9.42 1.63
CA TYR A 115 5.17 -10.36 1.70
C TYR A 115 5.33 -11.18 0.41
N HIS A 116 4.24 -11.81 -0.06
CA HIS A 116 4.31 -12.68 -1.25
C HIS A 116 4.51 -11.89 -2.54
N LEU A 117 3.82 -10.75 -2.70
CA LEU A 117 4.00 -9.91 -3.89
C LEU A 117 5.42 -9.33 -3.95
N THR A 118 5.94 -8.84 -2.83
CA THR A 118 7.32 -8.37 -2.75
C THR A 118 8.30 -9.48 -3.15
N ARG A 119 8.17 -10.69 -2.61
CA ARG A 119 9.03 -11.82 -2.95
C ARG A 119 8.98 -12.23 -4.42
N ALA A 120 7.82 -12.08 -5.06
CA ALA A 120 7.67 -12.39 -6.48
C ALA A 120 8.32 -11.33 -7.39
N LEU A 121 8.31 -10.06 -7.00
CA LEU A 121 8.80 -8.95 -7.83
C LEU A 121 10.24 -8.51 -7.51
N ILE A 122 10.70 -8.72 -6.28
CA ILE A 122 12.02 -8.24 -5.81
C ILE A 122 13.23 -8.80 -6.59
N PRO A 123 13.21 -10.04 -7.14
CA PRO A 123 14.34 -10.51 -7.95
C PRO A 123 14.69 -9.59 -9.12
N SER A 124 13.67 -9.02 -9.80
CA SER A 124 13.87 -8.09 -10.89
C SER A 124 14.46 -6.74 -10.45
N MET A 125 14.11 -6.29 -9.23
CA MET A 125 14.70 -5.09 -8.62
C MET A 125 16.16 -5.33 -8.20
N ILE A 126 16.47 -6.52 -7.66
CA ILE A 126 17.83 -6.93 -7.27
C ILE A 126 18.73 -6.96 -8.49
N GLU A 127 18.29 -7.58 -9.58
CA GLU A 127 19.03 -7.63 -10.85
C GLU A 127 19.36 -6.22 -11.36
N LYS A 128 18.37 -5.32 -11.33
CA LYS A 128 18.52 -3.91 -11.73
C LYS A 128 19.35 -3.08 -10.74
N ARG A 129 19.55 -3.56 -9.49
CA ARG A 129 20.17 -2.85 -8.38
C ARG A 129 19.54 -1.47 -8.12
N ASN A 130 18.23 -1.39 -8.30
CA ASN A 130 17.44 -0.17 -8.10
C ASN A 130 15.99 -0.53 -7.85
N GLY A 131 15.39 0.12 -6.86
CA GLY A 131 13.98 -0.06 -6.53
C GLY A 131 13.57 0.68 -5.27
N HIS A 132 12.26 0.86 -5.09
CA HIS A 132 11.70 1.41 -3.88
C HIS A 132 10.45 0.62 -3.49
N ILE A 133 10.46 -0.02 -2.33
CA ILE A 133 9.30 -0.74 -1.78
C ILE A 133 8.68 0.14 -0.70
N ILE A 134 7.39 0.43 -0.81
CA ILE A 134 6.66 1.28 0.12
C ILE A 134 5.52 0.45 0.70
N ASN A 135 5.52 0.27 2.01
CA ASN A 135 4.50 -0.49 2.73
C ASN A 135 3.58 0.46 3.50
N ILE A 136 2.29 0.45 3.18
CA ILE A 136 1.29 1.25 3.89
C ILE A 136 0.88 0.50 5.17
N CYS A 137 1.56 0.84 6.25
CA CYS A 137 1.31 0.34 7.60
C CYS A 137 0.10 1.07 8.24
N SER A 138 0.24 1.50 9.46
CA SER A 138 -0.73 2.30 10.23
C SER A 138 -0.06 2.76 11.53
N ILE A 139 -0.57 3.81 12.16
CA ILE A 139 -0.22 4.14 13.56
C ILE A 139 -0.55 2.99 14.51
N ALA A 140 -1.50 2.11 14.15
CA ALA A 140 -1.82 0.87 14.85
C ALA A 140 -0.64 -0.12 14.95
N ALA A 141 0.43 0.08 14.15
CA ALA A 141 1.68 -0.66 14.24
C ALA A 141 2.69 -0.03 15.23
N LEU A 142 2.42 1.16 15.73
CA LEU A 142 3.30 1.91 16.63
C LEU A 142 2.78 1.95 18.06
N LYS A 143 1.45 1.90 18.24
CA LYS A 143 0.80 1.98 19.54
C LYS A 143 -0.45 1.09 19.54
N ALA A 144 -0.57 0.26 20.56
CA ALA A 144 -1.79 -0.51 20.81
C ALA A 144 -2.94 0.41 21.25
N TYR A 145 -4.17 0.04 20.91
CA TYR A 145 -5.38 0.76 21.30
C TYR A 145 -6.56 -0.21 21.49
N SER A 146 -7.58 0.22 22.19
CA SER A 146 -8.81 -0.58 22.37
C SER A 146 -9.45 -0.91 21.02
N ASN A 147 -9.96 -2.13 20.86
CA ASN A 147 -10.53 -2.64 19.59
C ASN A 147 -9.53 -2.69 18.41
N GLY A 148 -8.22 -2.61 18.70
CA GLY A 148 -7.18 -2.81 17.68
C GLY A 148 -7.04 -4.25 17.23
N GLY A 149 -7.21 -5.21 18.15
CA GLY A 149 -7.29 -6.65 17.92
C GLY A 149 -6.33 -7.17 16.86
N SER A 150 -6.85 -8.04 16.01
CA SER A 150 -6.11 -8.66 14.90
C SER A 150 -5.59 -7.66 13.87
N TYR A 151 -6.27 -6.51 13.70
CA TYR A 151 -5.77 -5.45 12.82
C TYR A 151 -4.42 -4.92 13.29
N SER A 152 -4.34 -4.51 14.57
CA SER A 152 -3.09 -3.99 15.14
C SER A 152 -1.98 -5.03 15.02
N ILE A 153 -2.23 -6.29 15.39
CA ILE A 153 -1.28 -7.39 15.26
C ILE A 153 -0.75 -7.48 13.82
N SER A 154 -1.63 -7.46 12.82
CA SER A 154 -1.23 -7.54 11.41
C SER A 154 -0.37 -6.35 10.95
N LYS A 155 -0.65 -5.15 11.48
CA LYS A 155 0.13 -3.94 11.15
C LYS A 155 1.49 -3.89 11.87
N TYR A 156 1.59 -4.41 13.11
CA TYR A 156 2.88 -4.65 13.76
C TYR A 156 3.73 -5.66 12.97
N ALA A 157 3.11 -6.73 12.47
CA ALA A 157 3.80 -7.70 11.64
C ALA A 157 4.29 -7.10 10.31
N LEU A 158 3.49 -6.24 9.66
CA LEU A 158 3.91 -5.52 8.45
C LEU A 158 5.05 -4.53 8.72
N MET A 159 5.05 -3.85 9.87
CA MET A 159 6.18 -3.02 10.32
C MET A 159 7.44 -3.86 10.48
N GLY A 160 7.34 -5.01 11.16
CA GLY A 160 8.46 -5.94 11.34
C GLY A 160 9.03 -6.41 10.01
N PHE A 161 8.15 -6.79 9.06
CA PHE A 161 8.54 -7.13 7.70
C PHE A 161 9.28 -5.98 7.01
N SER A 162 8.76 -4.75 7.10
CA SER A 162 9.37 -3.58 6.47
C SER A 162 10.78 -3.30 6.98
N LYS A 163 10.99 -3.41 8.29
CA LYS A 163 12.29 -3.19 8.94
C LYS A 163 13.32 -4.26 8.53
N ASN A 164 12.94 -5.54 8.56
CA ASN A 164 13.84 -6.61 8.13
C ASN A 164 14.17 -6.50 6.65
N LEU A 165 13.16 -6.28 5.80
CA LEU A 165 13.36 -6.12 4.36
C LEU A 165 14.32 -4.96 4.05
N ARG A 166 14.23 -3.84 4.79
CA ARG A 166 15.12 -2.70 4.62
C ARG A 166 16.59 -3.08 4.82
N GLU A 167 16.89 -3.80 5.90
CA GLU A 167 18.26 -4.26 6.17
C GLU A 167 18.79 -5.20 5.08
N GLU A 168 17.96 -6.13 4.63
CA GLU A 168 18.33 -7.11 3.60
C GLU A 168 18.54 -6.47 2.22
N MET A 169 17.85 -5.35 1.93
CA MET A 169 17.86 -4.74 0.60
C MET A 169 18.90 -3.64 0.41
N LYS A 170 19.53 -3.15 1.49
CA LYS A 170 20.63 -2.17 1.41
C LYS A 170 21.77 -2.57 0.46
N PRO A 171 22.28 -3.82 0.45
CA PRO A 171 23.35 -4.24 -0.45
C PRO A 171 22.95 -4.20 -1.95
N PHE A 172 21.65 -4.19 -2.24
CA PHE A 172 21.09 -4.17 -3.59
C PHE A 172 20.64 -2.79 -4.04
N ASN A 173 20.88 -1.75 -3.23
CA ASN A 173 20.46 -0.37 -3.54
C ASN A 173 18.93 -0.22 -3.72
N ILE A 174 18.16 -1.00 -2.97
CA ILE A 174 16.70 -0.96 -2.94
C ILE A 174 16.26 -0.30 -1.65
N LYS A 175 15.45 0.75 -1.77
CA LYS A 175 14.86 1.48 -0.64
C LYS A 175 13.63 0.76 -0.11
N VAL A 176 13.41 0.85 1.20
CA VAL A 176 12.17 0.37 1.83
C VAL A 176 11.65 1.42 2.79
N THR A 177 10.44 1.92 2.51
CA THR A 177 9.75 2.92 3.33
C THR A 177 8.51 2.30 3.96
N ALA A 178 8.32 2.50 5.27
CA ALA A 178 7.08 2.20 5.96
C ALA A 178 6.32 3.49 6.23
N VAL A 179 5.05 3.54 5.82
CA VAL A 179 4.16 4.69 6.04
C VAL A 179 3.15 4.32 7.11
N TYR A 180 3.00 5.17 8.13
CA TYR A 180 2.13 4.96 9.28
C TYR A 180 1.04 6.05 9.33
N PRO A 181 -0.01 5.95 8.50
CA PRO A 181 -1.11 6.88 8.56
C PRO A 181 -1.92 6.72 9.86
N GLY A 182 -2.36 7.84 10.43
CA GLY A 182 -3.49 7.89 11.35
C GLY A 182 -4.82 7.78 10.59
N ALA A 183 -5.88 8.42 11.11
CA ALA A 183 -7.18 8.43 10.45
C ALA A 183 -7.12 9.22 9.12
N VAL A 184 -7.44 8.52 8.02
CA VAL A 184 -7.52 9.09 6.66
C VAL A 184 -8.93 8.83 6.13
N TYR A 185 -9.57 9.83 5.54
CA TYR A 185 -10.92 9.74 5.01
C TYR A 185 -10.97 8.77 3.83
N THR A 186 -11.48 7.58 4.09
CA THR A 186 -11.66 6.50 3.12
C THR A 186 -13.01 5.83 3.35
N ALA A 187 -13.40 4.89 2.51
CA ALA A 187 -14.64 4.13 2.67
C ALA A 187 -14.77 3.43 4.04
N SER A 188 -13.68 3.26 4.79
CA SER A 188 -13.72 2.72 6.16
C SER A 188 -14.40 3.66 7.16
N TRP A 189 -14.57 4.92 6.79
CA TRP A 189 -15.18 5.96 7.63
C TRP A 189 -16.53 6.44 7.08
N GLU A 190 -17.06 5.83 6.00
CA GLU A 190 -18.39 6.15 5.49
C GLU A 190 -19.45 5.88 6.55
N GLY A 191 -20.26 6.91 6.85
CA GLY A 191 -21.31 6.85 7.87
C GLY A 191 -20.82 7.12 9.31
N ALA A 192 -19.54 7.34 9.53
CA ALA A 192 -19.04 7.81 10.83
C ALA A 192 -19.25 9.33 10.95
N ASP A 193 -19.79 9.78 12.09
CA ASP A 193 -19.94 11.21 12.39
C ASP A 193 -18.62 11.81 12.88
N ILE A 194 -17.70 12.02 11.95
CA ILE A 194 -16.37 12.56 12.22
C ILE A 194 -16.25 13.92 11.53
N PRO A 195 -15.94 14.99 12.27
CA PRO A 195 -15.68 16.28 11.67
C PRO A 195 -14.54 16.23 10.66
N PRO A 196 -14.66 16.84 9.46
CA PRO A 196 -13.58 16.87 8.45
C PRO A 196 -12.25 17.38 9.01
N SER A 197 -12.25 18.26 10.00
CA SER A 197 -11.04 18.79 10.66
C SER A 197 -10.29 17.76 11.52
N GLN A 198 -10.87 16.60 11.77
CA GLN A 198 -10.28 15.53 12.62
C GLN A 198 -9.79 14.32 11.81
N ILE A 199 -9.85 14.38 10.49
CA ILE A 199 -9.43 13.27 9.63
C ILE A 199 -8.64 13.82 8.45
N MET A 200 -7.55 13.13 8.06
CA MET A 200 -6.71 13.54 6.94
C MET A 200 -7.36 13.22 5.60
N GLU A 201 -6.98 13.93 4.55
CA GLU A 201 -7.33 13.61 3.17
C GLU A 201 -6.41 12.49 2.62
N VAL A 202 -6.91 11.73 1.67
CA VAL A 202 -6.10 10.68 1.01
C VAL A 202 -4.90 11.26 0.26
N ASP A 203 -5.02 12.51 -0.20
CA ASP A 203 -3.98 13.22 -0.94
C ASP A 203 -2.78 13.55 -0.06
N ASP A 204 -2.95 13.76 1.25
CA ASP A 204 -1.84 13.98 2.18
C ASP A 204 -0.86 12.79 2.15
N ILE A 205 -1.42 11.58 2.10
CA ILE A 205 -0.62 10.35 2.03
C ILE A 205 0.03 10.21 0.65
N ALA A 206 -0.71 10.48 -0.42
CA ALA A 206 -0.20 10.41 -1.79
C ALA A 206 0.96 11.37 -2.03
N GLU A 207 0.87 12.62 -1.54
CA GLU A 207 1.93 13.63 -1.62
C GLU A 207 3.19 13.19 -0.88
N MET A 208 3.07 12.69 0.34
CA MET A 208 4.23 12.25 1.13
C MET A 208 4.93 11.03 0.51
N VAL A 209 4.15 10.07 0.02
CA VAL A 209 4.68 8.88 -0.69
C VAL A 209 5.40 9.30 -1.97
N TYR A 210 4.79 10.19 -2.75
CA TYR A 210 5.40 10.71 -3.96
C TYR A 210 6.70 11.47 -3.66
N ALA A 211 6.70 12.40 -2.70
CA ALA A 211 7.88 13.16 -2.30
C ALA A 211 9.03 12.24 -1.85
N ALA A 212 8.74 11.22 -1.04
CA ALA A 212 9.73 10.24 -0.60
C ALA A 212 10.35 9.47 -1.78
N SER A 213 9.57 9.23 -2.84
CA SER A 213 10.02 8.50 -4.03
C SER A 213 10.99 9.29 -4.91
N LEU A 214 10.99 10.62 -4.82
CA LEU A 214 11.81 11.52 -5.64
C LEU A 214 13.22 11.75 -5.08
N LEU A 215 13.52 11.28 -3.89
CA LEU A 215 14.84 11.48 -3.28
C LEU A 215 15.94 10.75 -4.05
N SER A 216 17.15 11.30 -3.99
CA SER A 216 18.35 10.71 -4.61
C SER A 216 18.56 9.26 -4.19
N ALA A 217 19.34 8.50 -4.97
CA ALA A 217 19.63 7.10 -4.68
C ALA A 217 20.26 6.86 -3.29
N GLN A 218 20.99 7.86 -2.77
CA GLN A 218 21.68 7.79 -1.48
C GLN A 218 20.76 8.05 -0.26
N ALA A 219 19.56 8.58 -0.49
CA ALA A 219 18.64 8.94 0.59
C ALA A 219 17.44 7.97 0.62
N CYS A 220 17.11 7.45 1.79
CA CYS A 220 15.91 6.67 2.05
C CYS A 220 15.13 7.31 3.19
N VAL A 221 13.86 7.64 2.95
CA VAL A 221 12.91 7.90 4.04
C VAL A 221 12.49 6.56 4.58
N GLU A 222 12.93 6.24 5.79
CA GLU A 222 12.68 4.93 6.37
C GLU A 222 11.27 4.76 6.90
N ASP A 223 10.80 5.76 7.64
CA ASP A 223 9.49 5.77 8.27
C ASP A 223 8.81 7.12 8.07
N ILE A 224 7.52 7.10 7.66
CA ILE A 224 6.67 8.29 7.54
C ILE A 224 5.52 8.13 8.52
N VAL A 225 5.52 8.91 9.60
CA VAL A 225 4.39 8.97 10.54
C VAL A 225 3.60 10.23 10.24
N ILE A 226 2.32 10.06 9.87
CA ILE A 226 1.44 11.18 9.54
C ILE A 226 0.09 11.00 10.25
N ARG A 227 -0.37 12.02 10.95
CA ARG A 227 -1.56 11.99 11.79
C ARG A 227 -2.41 13.23 11.60
N PRO A 228 -3.72 13.16 11.88
CA PRO A 228 -4.53 14.36 11.98
C PRO A 228 -3.90 15.39 12.93
N LEU A 229 -4.02 16.66 12.60
CA LEU A 229 -3.44 17.76 13.39
C LEU A 229 -3.93 17.76 14.85
N LEU A 230 -5.18 17.39 15.06
CA LEU A 230 -5.79 17.35 16.40
C LEU A 230 -5.54 16.02 17.15
N GLY A 231 -4.75 15.12 16.60
CA GLY A 231 -4.43 13.81 17.17
C GLY A 231 -5.30 12.68 16.64
N ASP A 232 -5.11 11.51 17.24
CA ASP A 232 -5.85 10.31 16.85
C ASP A 232 -7.32 10.42 17.30
N LEU A 233 -8.21 9.79 16.56
CA LEU A 233 -9.62 9.66 16.97
C LEU A 233 -9.72 8.78 18.22
N PRO A 234 -10.70 9.06 19.11
CA PRO A 234 -10.89 8.33 20.37
C PRO A 234 -11.27 6.86 20.17
#